data_1a6354131b887ef0ce71f41ae709ece8
#
_entry.id   1a6354131b887ef0ce71f41ae709ece8
#
_cell.length_a   1.000
_cell.length_b   1.000
_cell.length_c   1.000
_cell.angle_alpha   90.00
_cell.angle_beta   90.00
_cell.angle_gamma   90.00
#
_symmetry.space_group_name_H-M   'P 1'
#
loop_
_entity.id
_entity.type
_entity.pdbx_description
1 polymer ?
#
loop_
_entity_poly.entity_id
_entity_poly.type
_entity_poly.pdbx_seq_one_letter_code
_entity_poly.pdbx_strand_id
1 'polypeptide(L)'
;MSYVSEVYQELEKKHPHEAEFLEAAKRILESLSPIVEANEEVYRKNALLERFVEPERIISFRVPWTDDQGKNHVNIGYRVQFNSAIGPYKGGLRFHPTVNQAILKFLGMEQILKNSLTGLPIGGGKGGADFDPKGKSDAEVMRFCQSFMTELYKYIGADEDVPAGDIGVGGREVAFMYGQYKRITNLYEGVLTGKGRSFGGSLARPEATGYGLIYIVEEMLKAEGKELKGKVLAVSGSGNVAQFAIQKAESLGAKVVTCSDSSGYVYDPEGIKQDVLFDIKQVKRGRISEYAERVPGASFHAGERPWTVKCDVALPCATQNELNGEEAKTLIANGCFCVAEGANMPSDEHAVDVFLEKKILYMPGKAANAGGVAVSALEMSQNSQRLSWSFEEVDEKLKGIMQNIYKNVSGAAKKYGYEGNFVVGANVAGFEKVAEAMLSQGMV
;
A
#
# COMPACT_ATOMS: atom_id res chain seq x y z
N MET A 1 -0.85 -13.55 -31.86
CA MET A 1 -1.26 -13.17 -30.48
C MET A 1 0.00 -12.82 -29.74
N SER A 2 0.00 -11.81 -28.87
CA SER A 2 1.21 -11.48 -28.07
C SER A 2 1.38 -12.52 -26.94
N TYR A 3 2.61 -12.68 -26.47
CA TYR A 3 2.90 -13.58 -25.35
C TYR A 3 2.07 -13.25 -24.10
N VAL A 4 1.92 -11.97 -23.79
CA VAL A 4 1.04 -11.47 -22.72
C VAL A 4 -0.40 -11.99 -22.89
N SER A 5 -0.95 -11.86 -24.09
CA SER A 5 -2.33 -12.30 -24.36
C SER A 5 -2.50 -13.83 -24.25
N GLU A 6 -1.50 -14.59 -24.70
CA GLU A 6 -1.51 -16.06 -24.59
C GLU A 6 -1.52 -16.51 -23.14
N VAL A 7 -0.62 -15.94 -22.32
CA VAL A 7 -0.55 -16.25 -20.87
C VAL A 7 -1.84 -15.88 -20.16
N TYR A 8 -2.41 -14.70 -20.48
CA TYR A 8 -3.68 -14.30 -19.86
C TYR A 8 -4.82 -15.26 -20.22
N GLN A 9 -4.96 -15.67 -21.48
CA GLN A 9 -6.00 -16.61 -21.89
C GLN A 9 -5.88 -17.98 -21.21
N GLU A 10 -4.65 -18.47 -21.00
CA GLU A 10 -4.44 -19.71 -20.25
C GLU A 10 -4.77 -19.53 -18.76
N LEU A 11 -4.44 -18.38 -18.18
CA LEU A 11 -4.78 -18.05 -16.80
C LEU A 11 -6.31 -18.01 -16.61
N GLU A 12 -7.04 -17.37 -17.54
CA GLU A 12 -8.50 -17.29 -17.51
C GLU A 12 -9.17 -18.68 -17.58
N LYS A 13 -8.64 -19.58 -18.41
CA LYS A 13 -9.14 -20.97 -18.48
C LYS A 13 -8.89 -21.75 -17.19
N LYS A 14 -7.76 -21.51 -16.51
CA LYS A 14 -7.40 -22.19 -15.25
C LYS A 14 -8.23 -21.69 -14.06
N HIS A 15 -8.56 -20.40 -14.03
CA HIS A 15 -9.20 -19.73 -12.89
C HIS A 15 -10.52 -19.03 -13.24
N PRO A 16 -11.48 -19.69 -13.90
CA PRO A 16 -12.68 -19.03 -14.46
C PRO A 16 -13.61 -18.41 -13.40
N HIS A 17 -13.42 -18.73 -12.11
CA HIS A 17 -14.23 -18.23 -11.00
C HIS A 17 -13.54 -17.15 -10.15
N GLU A 18 -12.35 -16.70 -10.53
CA GLU A 18 -11.55 -15.73 -9.79
C GLU A 18 -11.56 -14.35 -10.49
N ALA A 19 -12.75 -13.77 -10.68
CA ALA A 19 -12.94 -12.56 -11.49
C ALA A 19 -12.06 -11.39 -11.06
N GLU A 20 -11.95 -11.11 -9.74
CA GLU A 20 -11.15 -10.00 -9.21
C GLU A 20 -9.65 -10.20 -9.48
N PHE A 21 -9.19 -11.45 -9.41
CA PHE A 21 -7.81 -11.79 -9.73
C PHE A 21 -7.52 -11.64 -11.24
N LEU A 22 -8.42 -12.17 -12.07
CA LEU A 22 -8.25 -12.12 -13.53
C LEU A 22 -8.24 -10.68 -14.07
N GLU A 23 -9.13 -9.82 -13.57
CA GLU A 23 -9.18 -8.41 -13.96
C GLU A 23 -7.86 -7.69 -13.61
N ALA A 24 -7.35 -7.89 -12.41
CA ALA A 24 -6.09 -7.30 -11.99
C ALA A 24 -4.88 -7.88 -12.75
N ALA A 25 -4.84 -9.19 -12.95
CA ALA A 25 -3.78 -9.86 -13.70
C ALA A 25 -3.72 -9.36 -15.16
N LYS A 26 -4.87 -9.15 -15.80
CA LYS A 26 -4.97 -8.58 -17.15
C LYS A 26 -4.29 -7.21 -17.23
N ARG A 27 -4.69 -6.29 -16.35
CA ARG A 27 -4.13 -4.93 -16.32
C ARG A 27 -2.63 -4.92 -16.06
N ILE A 28 -2.16 -5.74 -15.13
CA ILE A 28 -0.73 -5.86 -14.83
C ILE A 28 0.01 -6.38 -16.07
N LEU A 29 -0.43 -7.49 -16.65
CA LEU A 29 0.20 -8.09 -17.82
C LEU A 29 0.23 -7.12 -19.01
N GLU A 30 -0.87 -6.42 -19.31
CA GLU A 30 -0.93 -5.41 -20.36
C GLU A 30 0.08 -4.29 -20.13
N SER A 31 0.26 -3.84 -18.90
CA SER A 31 1.24 -2.81 -18.54
C SER A 31 2.69 -3.28 -18.62
N LEU A 32 2.93 -4.60 -18.63
CA LEU A 32 4.26 -5.21 -18.80
C LEU A 32 4.62 -5.47 -20.27
N SER A 33 3.70 -5.24 -21.22
CA SER A 33 3.95 -5.50 -22.65
C SER A 33 5.28 -4.89 -23.14
N PRO A 34 5.68 -3.67 -22.78
CA PRO A 34 6.92 -3.09 -23.29
C PRO A 34 8.18 -3.88 -22.91
N ILE A 35 8.28 -4.33 -21.67
CA ILE A 35 9.42 -5.13 -21.22
C ILE A 35 9.34 -6.57 -21.71
N VAL A 36 8.13 -7.12 -21.82
CA VAL A 36 7.92 -8.48 -22.31
C VAL A 36 8.29 -8.59 -23.79
N GLU A 37 7.87 -7.65 -24.62
CA GLU A 37 8.23 -7.62 -26.04
C GLU A 37 9.75 -7.47 -26.28
N ALA A 38 10.40 -6.66 -25.45
CA ALA A 38 11.85 -6.47 -25.52
C ALA A 38 12.65 -7.73 -25.12
N ASN A 39 12.04 -8.68 -24.39
CA ASN A 39 12.72 -9.88 -23.84
C ASN A 39 11.95 -11.18 -24.15
N GLU A 40 11.06 -11.19 -25.14
CA GLU A 40 10.09 -12.27 -25.36
C GLU A 40 10.72 -13.65 -25.49
N GLU A 41 11.80 -13.78 -26.27
CA GLU A 41 12.47 -15.08 -26.48
C GLU A 41 12.95 -15.69 -25.16
N VAL A 42 13.61 -14.89 -24.31
CA VAL A 42 14.13 -15.35 -23.02
C VAL A 42 13.01 -15.67 -22.06
N TYR A 43 11.98 -14.83 -22.03
CA TYR A 43 10.84 -15.01 -21.09
C TYR A 43 10.01 -16.24 -21.46
N ARG A 44 9.70 -16.46 -22.73
CA ARG A 44 9.02 -17.67 -23.21
C ARG A 44 9.82 -18.94 -22.91
N LYS A 45 11.11 -18.95 -23.22
CA LYS A 45 11.99 -20.10 -22.97
C LYS A 45 11.98 -20.56 -21.51
N ASN A 46 11.81 -19.61 -20.60
CA ASN A 46 11.82 -19.85 -19.14
C ASN A 46 10.42 -19.87 -18.52
N ALA A 47 9.35 -19.87 -19.29
CA ALA A 47 7.97 -19.78 -18.81
C ALA A 47 7.79 -18.69 -17.74
N LEU A 48 8.42 -17.53 -17.95
CA LEU A 48 8.56 -16.51 -16.91
C LEU A 48 7.22 -15.91 -16.51
N LEU A 49 6.38 -15.55 -17.48
CA LEU A 49 5.07 -14.97 -17.21
C LEU A 49 4.11 -15.98 -16.60
N GLU A 50 4.13 -17.23 -17.06
CA GLU A 50 3.32 -18.31 -16.51
C GLU A 50 3.62 -18.54 -15.01
N ARG A 51 4.89 -18.48 -14.62
CA ARG A 51 5.32 -18.56 -13.22
C ARG A 51 5.00 -17.28 -12.45
N PHE A 52 5.10 -16.13 -13.09
CA PHE A 52 4.86 -14.84 -12.44
C PHE A 52 3.38 -14.62 -12.08
N VAL A 53 2.44 -15.12 -12.89
CA VAL A 53 1.00 -14.94 -12.64
C VAL A 53 0.42 -15.95 -11.66
N GLU A 54 1.12 -17.05 -11.39
CA GLU A 54 0.68 -18.04 -10.41
C GLU A 54 1.40 -17.84 -9.07
N PRO A 55 0.70 -17.85 -7.94
CA PRO A 55 1.36 -17.81 -6.63
C PRO A 55 2.15 -19.12 -6.40
N GLU A 56 3.29 -19.01 -5.75
CA GLU A 56 4.11 -20.19 -5.39
C GLU A 56 3.36 -21.12 -4.44
N ARG A 57 2.50 -20.56 -3.55
CA ARG A 57 1.74 -21.37 -2.59
C ARG A 57 0.51 -20.63 -2.08
N ILE A 58 -0.58 -21.35 -1.89
CA ILE A 58 -1.80 -20.86 -1.20
C ILE A 58 -2.09 -21.82 -0.05
N ILE A 59 -2.23 -21.25 1.16
CA ILE A 59 -2.64 -21.97 2.36
C ILE A 59 -4.03 -21.47 2.73
N SER A 60 -4.98 -22.43 2.88
CA SER A 60 -6.34 -22.16 3.36
C SER A 60 -6.62 -23.04 4.57
N PHE A 61 -7.23 -22.47 5.62
CA PHE A 61 -7.46 -23.16 6.88
C PHE A 61 -8.71 -22.65 7.59
N ARG A 62 -9.31 -23.50 8.44
CA ARG A 62 -10.42 -23.13 9.30
C ARG A 62 -9.92 -22.35 10.53
N VAL A 63 -10.69 -21.35 10.94
CA VAL A 63 -10.42 -20.54 12.14
C VAL A 63 -11.64 -20.64 13.06
N PRO A 64 -11.73 -21.67 13.94
CA PRO A 64 -12.80 -21.77 14.91
C PRO A 64 -12.52 -20.84 16.10
N TRP A 65 -13.54 -20.13 16.58
CA TRP A 65 -13.44 -19.28 17.75
C TRP A 65 -14.80 -19.14 18.45
N THR A 66 -14.78 -18.68 19.71
CA THR A 66 -15.99 -18.54 20.53
C THR A 66 -16.19 -17.07 20.90
N ASP A 67 -17.40 -16.55 20.74
CA ASP A 67 -17.76 -15.19 21.12
C ASP A 67 -17.94 -15.04 22.66
N ASP A 68 -18.26 -13.82 23.10
CA ASP A 68 -18.43 -13.52 24.52
C ASP A 68 -19.71 -14.14 25.10
N GLN A 69 -20.66 -14.59 24.28
CA GLN A 69 -21.86 -15.30 24.67
C GLN A 69 -21.67 -16.83 24.72
N GLY A 70 -20.46 -17.32 24.39
CA GLY A 70 -20.17 -18.76 24.37
C GLY A 70 -20.59 -19.45 23.06
N LYS A 71 -21.01 -18.73 22.03
CA LYS A 71 -21.35 -19.27 20.74
C LYS A 71 -20.11 -19.52 19.90
N ASN A 72 -20.03 -20.68 19.25
CA ASN A 72 -18.93 -21.04 18.38
C ASN A 72 -19.14 -20.54 16.95
N HIS A 73 -18.07 -20.05 16.36
CA HIS A 73 -17.98 -19.54 15.00
C HIS A 73 -16.84 -20.22 14.24
N VAL A 74 -16.96 -20.27 12.93
CA VAL A 74 -15.90 -20.78 12.04
C VAL A 74 -15.73 -19.81 10.88
N ASN A 75 -14.55 -19.25 10.76
CA ASN A 75 -14.11 -18.44 9.61
C ASN A 75 -13.09 -19.20 8.77
N ILE A 76 -12.79 -18.69 7.60
CA ILE A 76 -11.75 -19.23 6.73
C ILE A 76 -10.58 -18.24 6.70
N GLY A 77 -9.40 -18.74 7.05
CA GLY A 77 -8.13 -18.02 6.94
C GLY A 77 -7.36 -18.43 5.69
N TYR A 78 -6.59 -17.47 5.16
CA TYR A 78 -5.76 -17.65 3.98
C TYR A 78 -4.40 -17.01 4.14
N ARG A 79 -3.39 -17.63 3.51
CA ARG A 79 -2.09 -16.99 3.19
C ARG A 79 -1.70 -17.34 1.76
N VAL A 80 -1.54 -16.32 0.94
CA VAL A 80 -1.01 -16.42 -0.41
C VAL A 80 0.47 -16.02 -0.35
N GLN A 81 1.34 -16.98 -0.51
CA GLN A 81 2.77 -16.83 -0.70
C GLN A 81 3.00 -16.70 -2.20
N PHE A 82 3.04 -15.42 -2.67
CA PHE A 82 2.88 -15.17 -4.10
C PHE A 82 4.19 -15.35 -4.86
N ASN A 83 5.26 -14.69 -4.43
CA ASN A 83 6.56 -14.78 -5.09
C ASN A 83 7.69 -14.46 -4.11
N SER A 84 8.68 -15.33 -3.99
CA SER A 84 9.84 -15.21 -3.09
C SER A 84 11.16 -14.94 -3.80
N ALA A 85 11.16 -14.70 -5.11
CA ALA A 85 12.38 -14.56 -5.90
C ALA A 85 13.35 -13.46 -5.38
N ILE A 86 12.83 -12.42 -4.75
CA ILE A 86 13.64 -11.29 -4.24
C ILE A 86 13.75 -11.25 -2.70
N GLY A 87 13.22 -12.24 -1.99
CA GLY A 87 13.29 -12.32 -0.52
C GLY A 87 12.07 -13.00 0.11
N PRO A 88 12.00 -13.07 1.46
CA PRO A 88 10.88 -13.65 2.18
C PRO A 88 9.54 -13.06 1.74
N TYR A 89 8.48 -13.87 1.71
CA TYR A 89 7.15 -13.34 1.41
C TYR A 89 6.79 -12.23 2.38
N LYS A 90 6.28 -11.11 1.87
CA LYS A 90 5.94 -9.94 2.68
C LYS A 90 4.63 -9.34 2.22
N GLY A 91 3.72 -9.10 3.16
CA GLY A 91 2.47 -8.41 2.89
C GLY A 91 1.45 -8.58 4.01
N GLY A 92 0.43 -7.72 4.00
CA GLY A 92 -0.55 -7.59 5.08
C GLY A 92 -1.51 -8.76 5.20
N LEU A 93 -2.09 -8.87 6.40
CA LEU A 93 -3.26 -9.68 6.70
C LEU A 93 -4.48 -8.77 6.75
N ARG A 94 -5.56 -9.15 6.05
CA ARG A 94 -6.82 -8.42 6.01
C ARG A 94 -7.91 -9.20 6.75
N PHE A 95 -8.58 -8.58 7.72
CA PHE A 95 -9.77 -9.13 8.34
C PHE A 95 -10.99 -8.32 7.90
N HIS A 96 -11.75 -8.91 6.97
CA HIS A 96 -12.94 -8.29 6.39
C HIS A 96 -13.86 -9.34 5.81
N PRO A 97 -15.20 -9.20 5.91
CA PRO A 97 -16.15 -10.20 5.39
C PRO A 97 -16.03 -10.52 3.91
N THR A 98 -15.47 -9.61 3.11
CA THR A 98 -15.28 -9.81 1.67
C THR A 98 -14.03 -10.59 1.30
N VAL A 99 -13.18 -10.95 2.26
CA VAL A 99 -11.93 -11.67 1.98
C VAL A 99 -12.24 -13.04 1.39
N ASN A 100 -11.65 -13.29 0.23
CA ASN A 100 -11.66 -14.56 -0.46
C ASN A 100 -10.29 -14.81 -1.14
N GLN A 101 -10.11 -15.99 -1.71
CA GLN A 101 -8.84 -16.39 -2.33
C GLN A 101 -8.47 -15.49 -3.52
N ALA A 102 -9.44 -15.16 -4.39
CA ALA A 102 -9.20 -14.36 -5.60
C ALA A 102 -8.67 -12.96 -5.25
N ILE A 103 -9.31 -12.30 -4.26
CA ILE A 103 -8.86 -10.99 -3.75
C ILE A 103 -7.43 -11.08 -3.20
N LEU A 104 -7.10 -12.13 -2.45
CA LEU A 104 -5.76 -12.27 -1.86
C LEU A 104 -4.69 -12.63 -2.89
N LYS A 105 -5.02 -13.39 -3.94
CA LYS A 105 -4.13 -13.61 -5.10
C LYS A 105 -3.83 -12.29 -5.81
N PHE A 106 -4.86 -11.53 -6.13
CA PHE A 106 -4.72 -10.19 -6.71
C PHE A 106 -3.79 -9.30 -5.86
N LEU A 107 -4.12 -9.17 -4.57
CA LEU A 107 -3.33 -8.33 -3.67
C LEU A 107 -1.89 -8.84 -3.48
N GLY A 108 -1.65 -10.15 -3.56
CA GLY A 108 -0.32 -10.74 -3.53
C GLY A 108 0.51 -10.40 -4.77
N MET A 109 -0.12 -10.43 -5.95
CA MET A 109 0.50 -10.04 -7.23
C MET A 109 0.86 -8.55 -7.26
N GLU A 110 -0.01 -7.68 -6.77
CA GLU A 110 0.29 -6.26 -6.61
C GLU A 110 1.41 -6.02 -5.58
N GLN A 111 1.42 -6.84 -4.53
CA GLN A 111 2.39 -6.69 -3.44
C GLN A 111 3.83 -6.99 -3.87
N ILE A 112 4.08 -8.01 -4.70
CA ILE A 112 5.45 -8.30 -5.18
C ILE A 112 6.00 -7.15 -6.03
N LEU A 113 5.19 -6.54 -6.90
CA LEU A 113 5.60 -5.38 -7.69
C LEU A 113 5.93 -4.18 -6.80
N LYS A 114 5.07 -3.91 -5.81
CA LYS A 114 5.28 -2.82 -4.84
C LYS A 114 6.54 -3.03 -4.00
N ASN A 115 6.72 -4.24 -3.46
CA ASN A 115 7.87 -4.56 -2.62
C ASN A 115 9.18 -4.46 -3.39
N SER A 116 9.20 -4.92 -4.63
CA SER A 116 10.34 -4.83 -5.53
C SER A 116 10.84 -3.39 -5.73
N LEU A 117 9.92 -2.41 -5.82
CA LEU A 117 10.28 -1.00 -5.98
C LEU A 117 11.11 -0.46 -4.81
N THR A 118 10.92 -0.98 -3.60
CA THR A 118 11.69 -0.52 -2.42
C THR A 118 13.18 -0.79 -2.52
N GLY A 119 13.60 -1.71 -3.39
CA GLY A 119 14.98 -2.17 -3.47
C GLY A 119 15.41 -3.12 -2.35
N LEU A 120 14.54 -3.34 -1.36
CA LEU A 120 14.82 -4.20 -0.20
C LEU A 120 14.55 -5.68 -0.52
N PRO A 121 15.21 -6.62 0.18
CA PRO A 121 15.09 -8.06 -0.07
C PRO A 121 13.80 -8.62 0.56
N ILE A 122 12.67 -8.29 0.00
CA ILE A 122 11.34 -8.75 0.42
C ILE A 122 10.52 -9.19 -0.78
N GLY A 123 10.00 -10.40 -0.74
CA GLY A 123 9.09 -10.97 -1.71
C GLY A 123 7.65 -10.45 -1.58
N GLY A 124 6.70 -11.10 -2.21
CA GLY A 124 5.28 -10.74 -2.18
C GLY A 124 4.41 -11.81 -1.57
N GLY A 125 3.54 -11.41 -0.67
CA GLY A 125 2.52 -12.27 -0.08
C GLY A 125 1.33 -11.47 0.42
N LYS A 126 0.21 -12.15 0.62
CA LYS A 126 -1.02 -11.55 1.17
C LYS A 126 -1.81 -12.60 1.93
N GLY A 127 -2.51 -12.18 2.96
CA GLY A 127 -3.36 -13.11 3.71
C GLY A 127 -4.53 -12.42 4.37
N GLY A 128 -5.29 -13.18 5.14
CA GLY A 128 -6.43 -12.65 5.88
C GLY A 128 -7.49 -13.70 6.15
N ALA A 129 -8.64 -13.22 6.56
CA ALA A 129 -9.82 -14.04 6.83
C ALA A 129 -11.11 -13.25 6.58
N ASP A 130 -12.20 -13.96 6.37
CA ASP A 130 -13.57 -13.43 6.23
C ASP A 130 -14.18 -12.97 7.58
N PHE A 131 -13.34 -12.66 8.54
CA PHE A 131 -13.70 -12.18 9.88
C PHE A 131 -13.87 -10.65 9.90
N ASP A 132 -14.96 -10.18 10.52
CA ASP A 132 -15.17 -8.75 10.75
C ASP A 132 -14.83 -8.38 12.20
N PRO A 133 -13.77 -7.63 12.46
CA PRO A 133 -13.40 -7.19 13.82
C PRO A 133 -14.28 -6.05 14.34
N LYS A 134 -15.10 -5.41 13.48
CA LYS A 134 -15.95 -4.30 13.90
C LYS A 134 -17.01 -4.76 14.90
N GLY A 135 -17.16 -4.02 16.01
CA GLY A 135 -18.13 -4.33 17.05
C GLY A 135 -17.79 -5.55 17.92
N LYS A 136 -16.63 -6.17 17.71
CA LYS A 136 -16.13 -7.26 18.55
C LYS A 136 -15.35 -6.72 19.75
N SER A 137 -15.46 -7.41 20.89
CA SER A 137 -14.64 -7.11 22.06
C SER A 137 -13.16 -7.44 21.82
N ASP A 138 -12.27 -6.87 22.61
CA ASP A 138 -10.85 -7.20 22.54
C ASP A 138 -10.60 -8.70 22.85
N ALA A 139 -11.41 -9.29 23.71
CA ALA A 139 -11.34 -10.71 24.04
C ALA A 139 -11.77 -11.60 22.87
N GLU A 140 -12.80 -11.25 22.13
CA GLU A 140 -13.23 -11.93 20.90
C GLU A 140 -12.16 -11.85 19.82
N VAL A 141 -11.64 -10.63 19.55
CA VAL A 141 -10.57 -10.42 18.56
C VAL A 141 -9.30 -11.19 18.95
N MET A 142 -8.94 -11.21 20.23
CA MET A 142 -7.80 -11.98 20.72
C MET A 142 -7.98 -13.48 20.48
N ARG A 143 -9.15 -14.05 20.82
CA ARG A 143 -9.44 -15.48 20.57
C ARG A 143 -9.37 -15.82 19.09
N PHE A 144 -9.93 -14.95 18.23
CA PHE A 144 -9.83 -15.12 16.78
C PHE A 144 -8.37 -15.09 16.31
N CYS A 145 -7.59 -14.09 16.70
CA CYS A 145 -6.16 -13.96 16.33
C CYS A 145 -5.33 -15.16 16.79
N GLN A 146 -5.61 -15.68 18.00
CA GLN A 146 -4.93 -16.86 18.53
C GLN A 146 -5.26 -18.11 17.70
N SER A 147 -6.53 -18.32 17.36
CA SER A 147 -6.95 -19.43 16.52
C SER A 147 -6.36 -19.33 15.12
N PHE A 148 -6.42 -18.14 14.50
CA PHE A 148 -5.82 -17.88 13.20
C PHE A 148 -4.32 -18.17 13.18
N MET A 149 -3.58 -17.72 14.17
CA MET A 149 -2.14 -17.94 14.27
C MET A 149 -1.78 -19.39 14.56
N THR A 150 -2.64 -20.14 15.27
CA THR A 150 -2.43 -21.57 15.55
C THR A 150 -2.33 -22.41 14.26
N GLU A 151 -2.99 -21.99 13.20
CA GLU A 151 -2.85 -22.61 11.89
C GLU A 151 -1.71 -21.99 11.05
N LEU A 152 -1.61 -20.66 11.07
CA LEU A 152 -0.68 -19.93 10.20
C LEU A 152 0.79 -20.10 10.60
N TYR A 153 1.12 -20.29 11.88
CA TYR A 153 2.51 -20.29 12.38
C TYR A 153 3.44 -21.27 11.68
N LYS A 154 2.89 -22.35 11.12
CA LYS A 154 3.62 -23.43 10.43
C LYS A 154 4.25 -22.95 9.10
N TYR A 155 3.82 -21.83 8.59
CA TYR A 155 4.10 -21.35 7.23
C TYR A 155 4.73 -19.96 7.21
N ILE A 156 5.04 -19.41 8.38
CA ILE A 156 5.62 -18.08 8.53
C ILE A 156 6.84 -18.10 9.45
N GLY A 157 7.72 -17.16 9.26
CA GLY A 157 8.95 -17.02 10.03
C GLY A 157 9.74 -15.80 9.58
N ALA A 158 10.76 -15.41 10.35
CA ALA A 158 11.53 -14.19 10.09
C ALA A 158 12.20 -14.18 8.70
N ASP A 159 12.60 -15.33 8.20
CA ASP A 159 13.33 -15.51 6.93
C ASP A 159 12.50 -16.24 5.85
N GLU A 160 11.26 -16.57 6.13
CA GLU A 160 10.37 -17.32 5.22
C GLU A 160 9.20 -16.43 4.74
N ASP A 161 8.40 -15.97 5.67
CA ASP A 161 7.20 -15.19 5.40
C ASP A 161 6.88 -14.26 6.59
N VAL A 162 6.86 -12.97 6.36
CA VAL A 162 6.67 -11.96 7.40
C VAL A 162 5.39 -11.14 7.13
N PRO A 163 4.24 -11.56 7.67
CA PRO A 163 3.00 -10.82 7.54
C PRO A 163 3.03 -9.45 8.24
N ALA A 164 2.09 -8.59 7.89
CA ALA A 164 1.90 -7.26 8.47
C ALA A 164 0.41 -6.96 8.67
N GLY A 165 0.07 -5.77 9.16
CA GLY A 165 -1.30 -5.28 9.18
C GLY A 165 -1.81 -4.82 7.82
N ASP A 166 -3.13 -4.83 7.67
CA ASP A 166 -3.93 -4.30 6.57
C ASP A 166 -5.33 -3.96 7.09
N ILE A 167 -6.35 -3.81 6.24
CA ILE A 167 -7.72 -3.53 6.66
C ILE A 167 -8.16 -4.54 7.74
N GLY A 168 -8.66 -4.03 8.86
CA GLY A 168 -9.12 -4.84 10.01
C GLY A 168 -8.00 -5.48 10.84
N VAL A 169 -6.73 -5.22 10.53
CA VAL A 169 -5.57 -5.70 11.27
C VAL A 169 -4.63 -4.54 11.59
N GLY A 170 -4.71 -4.04 12.79
CA GLY A 170 -3.85 -3.01 13.34
C GLY A 170 -2.83 -3.55 14.34
N GLY A 171 -2.22 -2.65 15.12
CA GLY A 171 -1.23 -3.02 16.14
C GLY A 171 -1.76 -3.97 17.20
N ARG A 172 -3.07 -3.89 17.57
CA ARG A 172 -3.74 -4.79 18.50
C ARG A 172 -3.75 -6.23 17.98
N GLU A 173 -4.22 -6.44 16.75
CA GLU A 173 -4.30 -7.76 16.12
C GLU A 173 -2.89 -8.34 15.90
N VAL A 174 -1.95 -7.51 15.44
CA VAL A 174 -0.55 -7.91 15.30
C VAL A 174 0.04 -8.35 16.64
N ALA A 175 -0.26 -7.64 17.74
CA ALA A 175 0.21 -8.01 19.07
C ALA A 175 -0.36 -9.35 19.54
N PHE A 176 -1.68 -9.59 19.34
CA PHE A 176 -2.32 -10.87 19.71
C PHE A 176 -1.76 -12.03 18.90
N MET A 177 -1.55 -11.84 17.60
CA MET A 177 -0.95 -12.86 16.73
C MET A 177 0.51 -13.14 17.11
N TYR A 178 1.31 -12.10 17.36
CA TYR A 178 2.69 -12.25 17.79
C TYR A 178 2.82 -13.00 19.12
N GLY A 179 1.97 -12.65 20.09
CA GLY A 179 1.91 -13.34 21.39
C GLY A 179 1.62 -14.84 21.24
N GLN A 180 0.69 -15.20 20.36
CA GLN A 180 0.36 -16.61 20.10
C GLN A 180 1.49 -17.33 19.33
N TYR A 181 2.08 -16.70 18.34
CA TYR A 181 3.25 -17.24 17.63
C TYR A 181 4.39 -17.58 18.62
N LYS A 182 4.77 -16.60 19.46
CA LYS A 182 5.79 -16.80 20.49
C LYS A 182 5.43 -17.93 21.47
N ARG A 183 4.17 -18.04 21.87
CA ARG A 183 3.68 -19.08 22.78
C ARG A 183 3.82 -20.49 22.18
N ILE A 184 3.53 -20.63 20.89
CA ILE A 184 3.59 -21.95 20.20
C ILE A 184 5.03 -22.34 19.87
N THR A 185 5.80 -21.40 19.31
CA THR A 185 7.15 -21.68 18.80
C THR A 185 8.24 -21.62 19.88
N ASN A 186 7.97 -20.93 20.98
CA ASN A 186 8.96 -20.55 22.00
C ASN A 186 10.13 -19.72 21.43
N LEU A 187 9.90 -19.00 20.33
CA LEU A 187 10.89 -18.14 19.67
C LEU A 187 10.53 -16.67 19.83
N TYR A 188 11.54 -15.82 20.01
CA TYR A 188 11.44 -14.39 19.94
C TYR A 188 12.19 -13.91 18.70
N GLU A 189 11.50 -13.82 17.57
CA GLU A 189 12.08 -13.50 16.28
C GLU A 189 11.29 -12.42 15.52
N GLY A 190 11.81 -11.97 14.40
CA GLY A 190 11.26 -10.89 13.58
C GLY A 190 10.09 -11.29 12.68
N VAL A 191 9.26 -12.25 13.09
CA VAL A 191 8.00 -12.56 12.42
C VAL A 191 6.98 -11.46 12.69
N LEU A 192 6.16 -11.12 11.73
CA LEU A 192 5.22 -9.99 11.74
C LEU A 192 5.90 -8.61 11.83
N THR A 193 5.36 -7.64 11.12
CA THR A 193 5.74 -6.23 11.24
C THR A 193 4.53 -5.35 11.58
N GLY A 194 4.80 -4.13 12.06
CA GLY A 194 3.80 -3.29 12.69
C GLY A 194 3.61 -3.63 14.17
N LYS A 195 4.63 -4.26 14.78
CA LYS A 195 4.65 -4.57 16.20
C LYS A 195 4.71 -3.32 17.06
N GLY A 196 4.29 -3.44 18.31
CA GLY A 196 4.51 -2.42 19.32
C GLY A 196 6.01 -2.21 19.60
N ARG A 197 6.38 -0.99 19.98
CA ARG A 197 7.77 -0.61 20.25
C ARG A 197 8.43 -1.45 21.35
N SER A 198 7.64 -1.92 22.31
CA SER A 198 8.12 -2.75 23.43
C SER A 198 8.51 -4.19 23.04
N PHE A 199 8.17 -4.63 21.84
CA PHE A 199 8.45 -5.99 21.36
C PHE A 199 8.91 -6.06 19.90
N GLY A 200 9.75 -5.12 19.48
CA GLY A 200 10.47 -5.15 18.22
C GLY A 200 9.89 -4.31 17.10
N GLY A 201 8.92 -3.42 17.39
CA GLY A 201 8.40 -2.46 16.41
C GLY A 201 9.37 -1.33 16.13
N SER A 202 9.36 -0.80 14.90
CA SER A 202 10.19 0.32 14.46
C SER A 202 9.56 1.67 14.78
N LEU A 203 10.40 2.65 15.12
CA LEU A 203 10.06 4.07 15.05
C LEU A 203 9.75 4.47 13.59
N ALA A 204 9.10 5.60 13.41
CA ALA A 204 8.65 6.14 12.13
C ALA A 204 7.71 5.22 11.31
N ARG A 205 7.27 4.07 11.85
CA ARG A 205 6.35 3.16 11.11
C ARG A 205 4.96 3.77 10.91
N PRO A 206 4.33 4.42 11.90
CA PRO A 206 3.06 5.13 11.69
C PRO A 206 3.16 6.24 10.63
N GLU A 207 4.25 6.97 10.61
CA GLU A 207 4.52 8.11 9.73
C GLU A 207 4.85 7.68 8.30
N ALA A 208 5.40 6.50 8.14
CA ALA A 208 6.13 6.06 6.95
C ALA A 208 5.40 6.23 5.63
N THR A 209 4.10 5.94 5.57
CA THR A 209 3.34 6.06 4.32
C THR A 209 3.14 7.52 3.94
N GLY A 210 2.71 8.35 4.88
CA GLY A 210 2.52 9.79 4.65
C GLY A 210 3.83 10.53 4.36
N TYR A 211 4.89 10.23 5.12
CA TYR A 211 6.22 10.82 4.88
C TYR A 211 6.79 10.39 3.54
N GLY A 212 6.71 9.10 3.23
CA GLY A 212 7.17 8.56 1.95
C GLY A 212 6.45 9.18 0.75
N LEU A 213 5.13 9.40 0.87
CA LEU A 213 4.34 10.09 -0.14
C LEU A 213 4.89 11.50 -0.43
N ILE A 214 5.24 12.25 0.60
CA ILE A 214 5.77 13.60 0.42
C ILE A 214 7.19 13.56 -0.16
N TYR A 215 8.04 12.61 0.25
CA TYR A 215 9.37 12.47 -0.34
C TYR A 215 9.35 12.16 -1.83
N ILE A 216 8.42 11.30 -2.29
CA ILE A 216 8.32 11.02 -3.74
C ILE A 216 7.75 12.23 -4.49
N VAL A 217 6.83 13.00 -3.91
CA VAL A 217 6.36 14.27 -4.47
C VAL A 217 7.52 15.29 -4.60
N GLU A 218 8.39 15.41 -3.59
CA GLU A 218 9.59 16.24 -3.69
C GLU A 218 10.44 15.88 -4.90
N GLU A 219 10.69 14.58 -5.12
CA GLU A 219 11.50 14.11 -6.25
C GLU A 219 10.81 14.38 -7.61
N MET A 220 9.48 14.19 -7.69
CA MET A 220 8.70 14.53 -8.89
C MET A 220 8.83 16.01 -9.22
N LEU A 221 8.68 16.88 -8.22
CA LEU A 221 8.78 18.33 -8.39
C LEU A 221 10.21 18.77 -8.76
N LYS A 222 11.24 18.22 -8.09
CA LYS A 222 12.65 18.50 -8.40
C LYS A 222 13.02 18.17 -9.84
N ALA A 223 12.51 17.06 -10.38
CA ALA A 223 12.74 16.68 -11.78
C ALA A 223 12.19 17.72 -12.77
N GLU A 224 11.17 18.47 -12.39
CA GLU A 224 10.59 19.57 -13.15
C GLU A 224 11.17 20.97 -12.78
N GLY A 225 12.25 20.99 -12.01
CA GLY A 225 12.86 22.25 -11.54
C GLY A 225 11.98 23.04 -10.56
N LYS A 226 11.06 22.37 -9.87
CA LYS A 226 10.13 22.97 -8.91
C LYS A 226 10.46 22.52 -7.49
N GLU A 227 9.98 23.28 -6.52
CA GLU A 227 10.11 22.97 -5.10
C GLU A 227 8.72 22.76 -4.48
N LEU A 228 8.65 21.93 -3.44
CA LEU A 228 7.43 21.72 -2.64
C LEU A 228 7.10 22.97 -1.79
N LYS A 229 8.13 23.69 -1.35
CA LYS A 229 7.98 24.91 -0.55
C LYS A 229 7.08 25.93 -1.24
N GLY A 230 6.10 26.44 -0.53
CA GLY A 230 5.13 27.42 -1.02
C GLY A 230 4.03 26.86 -1.91
N LYS A 231 4.00 25.54 -2.16
CA LYS A 231 2.90 24.91 -2.91
C LYS A 231 1.67 24.72 -2.05
N VAL A 232 0.51 24.80 -2.68
CA VAL A 232 -0.81 24.55 -2.06
C VAL A 232 -1.20 23.09 -2.37
N LEU A 233 -1.49 22.32 -1.32
CA LEU A 233 -1.86 20.92 -1.42
C LEU A 233 -3.31 20.69 -1.01
N ALA A 234 -4.03 19.88 -1.80
CA ALA A 234 -5.32 19.30 -1.42
C ALA A 234 -5.11 17.82 -1.02
N VAL A 235 -5.51 17.47 0.19
CA VAL A 235 -5.42 16.11 0.75
C VAL A 235 -6.82 15.60 1.05
N SER A 236 -7.13 14.38 0.64
CA SER A 236 -8.30 13.66 1.13
C SER A 236 -7.95 12.73 2.29
N GLY A 237 -8.98 12.35 3.04
CA GLY A 237 -8.80 11.53 4.23
C GLY A 237 -8.39 12.34 5.47
N SER A 238 -8.49 11.71 6.61
CA SER A 238 -8.08 12.21 7.92
C SER A 238 -7.51 11.07 8.79
N GLY A 239 -7.22 9.94 8.15
CA GLY A 239 -6.56 8.80 8.76
C GLY A 239 -5.04 8.98 8.87
N ASN A 240 -4.35 7.89 9.17
CA ASN A 240 -2.91 7.91 9.43
C ASN A 240 -2.11 8.49 8.26
N VAL A 241 -2.36 8.01 7.03
CA VAL A 241 -1.65 8.47 5.83
C VAL A 241 -1.83 9.97 5.61
N ALA A 242 -3.08 10.46 5.65
CA ALA A 242 -3.39 11.86 5.46
C ALA A 242 -2.74 12.76 6.52
N GLN A 243 -2.87 12.41 7.81
CA GLN A 243 -2.31 13.21 8.90
C GLN A 243 -0.79 13.36 8.78
N PHE A 244 -0.07 12.28 8.49
CA PHE A 244 1.38 12.34 8.36
C PHE A 244 1.84 12.93 7.03
N ALA A 245 1.06 12.81 5.95
CA ALA A 245 1.33 13.56 4.73
C ALA A 245 1.19 15.08 4.95
N ILE A 246 0.13 15.52 5.64
CA ILE A 246 -0.06 16.91 6.04
C ILE A 246 1.14 17.40 6.87
N GLN A 247 1.49 16.65 7.92
CA GLN A 247 2.60 16.98 8.80
C GLN A 247 3.92 17.17 8.06
N LYS A 248 4.28 16.21 7.21
CA LYS A 248 5.55 16.26 6.47
C LYS A 248 5.53 17.39 5.43
N ALA A 249 4.43 17.58 4.68
CA ALA A 249 4.31 18.64 3.69
C ALA A 249 4.50 20.03 4.31
N GLU A 250 3.84 20.29 5.43
CA GLU A 250 3.96 21.57 6.14
C GLU A 250 5.36 21.78 6.73
N SER A 251 5.99 20.72 7.26
CA SER A 251 7.37 20.80 7.75
C SER A 251 8.38 21.17 6.65
N LEU A 252 8.04 20.90 5.39
CA LEU A 252 8.84 21.25 4.21
C LEU A 252 8.37 22.57 3.54
N GLY A 253 7.48 23.30 4.20
CA GLY A 253 7.05 24.64 3.79
C GLY A 253 5.93 24.68 2.75
N ALA A 254 5.23 23.59 2.51
CA ALA A 254 3.98 23.58 1.75
C ALA A 254 2.80 24.00 2.62
N LYS A 255 1.67 24.38 2.00
CA LYS A 255 0.42 24.69 2.67
C LYS A 255 -0.62 23.63 2.30
N VAL A 256 -1.10 22.86 3.26
CA VAL A 256 -2.17 21.88 3.04
C VAL A 256 -3.50 22.52 3.44
N VAL A 257 -4.44 22.63 2.49
CA VAL A 257 -5.69 23.40 2.69
C VAL A 257 -6.93 22.53 2.87
N THR A 258 -6.83 21.21 2.72
CA THR A 258 -7.98 20.31 2.88
C THR A 258 -7.62 19.04 3.66
N CYS A 259 -8.62 18.48 4.33
CA CYS A 259 -8.68 17.11 4.79
C CYS A 259 -10.14 16.63 4.75
N SER A 260 -10.40 15.33 4.73
CA SER A 260 -11.76 14.82 4.59
C SER A 260 -12.02 13.53 5.39
N ASP A 261 -13.28 13.20 5.57
CA ASP A 261 -13.73 11.87 5.97
C ASP A 261 -15.02 11.51 5.22
N SER A 262 -15.69 10.41 5.60
CA SER A 262 -16.92 9.97 4.93
C SER A 262 -18.11 10.94 5.06
N SER A 263 -18.00 11.98 5.88
CA SER A 263 -19.06 13.01 6.04
C SER A 263 -18.89 14.24 5.15
N GLY A 264 -17.69 14.42 4.57
CA GLY A 264 -17.37 15.57 3.73
C GLY A 264 -15.90 15.98 3.85
N TYR A 265 -15.59 17.21 3.43
CA TYR A 265 -14.24 17.77 3.57
C TYR A 265 -14.22 19.12 4.29
N VAL A 266 -13.09 19.41 4.89
CA VAL A 266 -12.76 20.73 5.45
C VAL A 266 -11.89 21.49 4.45
N TYR A 267 -12.16 22.76 4.28
CA TYR A 267 -11.29 23.73 3.62
C TYR A 267 -10.83 24.79 4.62
N ASP A 268 -9.50 24.89 4.79
CA ASP A 268 -8.86 25.92 5.61
C ASP A 268 -7.85 26.68 4.74
N PRO A 269 -8.15 27.93 4.31
CA PRO A 269 -7.26 28.71 3.45
C PRO A 269 -5.93 29.07 4.12
N GLU A 270 -5.87 29.08 5.45
CA GLU A 270 -4.65 29.34 6.23
C GLU A 270 -3.80 28.10 6.49
N GLY A 271 -4.27 26.93 6.05
CA GLY A 271 -3.63 25.62 6.24
C GLY A 271 -4.16 24.86 7.45
N ILE A 272 -4.28 23.56 7.28
CA ILE A 272 -4.83 22.62 8.26
C ILE A 272 -4.02 22.65 9.56
N LYS A 273 -4.67 22.89 10.69
CA LYS A 273 -4.07 22.88 12.03
C LYS A 273 -3.95 21.44 12.51
N GLN A 274 -2.72 20.91 12.52
CA GLN A 274 -2.45 19.50 12.82
C GLN A 274 -2.87 19.08 14.22
N ASP A 275 -2.67 19.94 15.21
CA ASP A 275 -3.06 19.70 16.59
C ASP A 275 -4.58 19.54 16.74
N VAL A 276 -5.35 20.36 16.06
CA VAL A 276 -6.82 20.27 16.02
C VAL A 276 -7.26 18.98 15.32
N LEU A 277 -6.67 18.69 14.15
CA LEU A 277 -6.97 17.46 13.40
C LEU A 277 -6.63 16.21 14.22
N PHE A 278 -5.47 16.18 14.87
CA PHE A 278 -5.03 15.09 15.72
C PHE A 278 -5.99 14.88 16.91
N ASP A 279 -6.36 15.96 17.62
CA ASP A 279 -7.29 15.86 18.74
C ASP A 279 -8.65 15.27 18.31
N ILE A 280 -9.19 15.75 17.19
CA ILE A 280 -10.46 15.23 16.66
C ILE A 280 -10.34 13.75 16.30
N LYS A 281 -9.32 13.35 15.55
CA LYS A 281 -9.26 12.02 14.94
C LYS A 281 -8.61 10.96 15.84
N GLN A 282 -7.55 11.30 16.57
CA GLN A 282 -6.80 10.33 17.36
C GLN A 282 -7.27 10.30 18.84
N VAL A 283 -7.58 11.46 19.41
CA VAL A 283 -8.00 11.53 20.82
C VAL A 283 -9.50 11.29 20.96
N LYS A 284 -10.32 12.09 20.28
CA LYS A 284 -11.79 12.04 20.42
C LYS A 284 -12.47 11.02 19.52
N ARG A 285 -11.78 10.58 18.44
CA ARG A 285 -12.34 9.74 17.38
C ARG A 285 -13.61 10.33 16.75
N GLY A 286 -13.65 11.67 16.68
CA GLY A 286 -14.77 12.46 16.17
C GLY A 286 -14.80 12.56 14.64
N ARG A 287 -15.72 13.38 14.13
CA ARG A 287 -15.88 13.67 12.72
C ARG A 287 -15.13 14.95 12.33
N ILE A 288 -14.69 15.00 11.06
CA ILE A 288 -13.91 16.14 10.56
C ILE A 288 -14.74 17.43 10.52
N SER A 289 -16.07 17.34 10.52
CA SER A 289 -16.97 18.51 10.62
C SER A 289 -16.71 19.38 11.86
N GLU A 290 -16.25 18.78 12.97
CA GLU A 290 -15.88 19.49 14.19
C GLU A 290 -14.72 20.49 13.99
N TYR A 291 -13.91 20.30 12.95
CA TYR A 291 -12.77 21.16 12.68
C TYR A 291 -13.19 22.59 12.38
N ALA A 292 -14.20 22.78 11.51
CA ALA A 292 -14.69 24.10 11.14
C ALA A 292 -15.38 24.84 12.31
N GLU A 293 -15.89 24.10 13.29
CA GLU A 293 -16.43 24.69 14.52
C GLU A 293 -15.33 25.24 15.45
N ARG A 294 -14.12 24.69 15.34
CA ARG A 294 -12.98 24.97 16.24
C ARG A 294 -11.95 25.94 15.63
N VAL A 295 -11.90 26.03 14.30
CA VAL A 295 -10.93 26.85 13.58
C VAL A 295 -11.63 27.98 12.83
N PRO A 296 -11.52 29.25 13.30
CA PRO A 296 -12.09 30.38 12.60
C PRO A 296 -11.54 30.53 11.18
N GLY A 297 -12.42 30.73 10.20
CA GLY A 297 -12.06 30.87 8.79
C GLY A 297 -12.06 29.55 8.00
N ALA A 298 -12.07 28.41 8.67
CA ALA A 298 -12.28 27.11 8.02
C ALA A 298 -13.76 26.89 7.69
N SER A 299 -14.04 26.14 6.63
CA SER A 299 -15.39 25.72 6.23
C SER A 299 -15.49 24.21 6.10
N PHE A 300 -16.67 23.66 6.39
CA PHE A 300 -16.98 22.25 6.17
C PHE A 300 -18.00 22.09 5.04
N HIS A 301 -17.71 21.18 4.12
CA HIS A 301 -18.50 20.87 2.93
C HIS A 301 -19.06 19.46 3.04
N ALA A 302 -20.30 19.35 3.48
CA ALA A 302 -20.94 18.07 3.77
C ALA A 302 -21.22 17.26 2.50
N GLY A 303 -20.84 15.98 2.50
CA GLY A 303 -21.09 15.07 1.39
C GLY A 303 -20.23 15.32 0.14
N GLU A 304 -19.35 16.32 0.16
CA GLU A 304 -18.49 16.67 -0.97
C GLU A 304 -17.06 16.13 -0.79
N ARG A 305 -16.30 16.08 -1.90
CA ARG A 305 -14.88 15.72 -1.94
C ARG A 305 -14.02 16.95 -2.25
N PRO A 306 -12.73 16.98 -1.83
CA PRO A 306 -11.92 18.21 -1.91
C PRO A 306 -11.42 18.57 -3.32
N TRP A 307 -11.81 17.83 -4.36
CA TRP A 307 -11.22 17.93 -5.69
C TRP A 307 -11.62 19.15 -6.51
N THR A 308 -12.54 19.96 -6.00
CA THR A 308 -12.90 21.27 -6.57
C THR A 308 -12.04 22.41 -6.03
N VAL A 309 -11.27 22.18 -4.98
CA VAL A 309 -10.40 23.19 -4.36
C VAL A 309 -9.18 23.44 -5.22
N LYS A 310 -8.85 24.74 -5.41
CA LYS A 310 -7.65 25.12 -6.16
C LYS A 310 -6.39 24.69 -5.40
N CYS A 311 -5.53 23.91 -6.06
CA CYS A 311 -4.26 23.43 -5.50
C CYS A 311 -3.21 23.23 -6.59
N ASP A 312 -1.94 23.14 -6.19
CA ASP A 312 -0.82 22.76 -7.04
C ASP A 312 -0.66 21.25 -7.12
N VAL A 313 -0.86 20.58 -5.97
CA VAL A 313 -0.67 19.13 -5.79
C VAL A 313 -1.89 18.53 -5.11
N ALA A 314 -2.37 17.40 -5.60
CA ALA A 314 -3.46 16.64 -4.99
C ALA A 314 -2.95 15.29 -4.47
N LEU A 315 -3.31 14.97 -3.22
CA LEU A 315 -2.90 13.75 -2.52
C LEU A 315 -4.14 12.96 -2.07
N PRO A 316 -4.63 12.03 -2.90
CA PRO A 316 -5.72 11.14 -2.51
C PRO A 316 -5.24 10.14 -1.45
N CYS A 317 -5.69 10.30 -0.19
CA CYS A 317 -5.23 9.53 0.98
C CYS A 317 -6.36 8.85 1.74
N ALA A 318 -7.59 8.80 1.20
CA ALA A 318 -8.74 8.24 1.90
C ALA A 318 -9.04 6.81 1.48
N THR A 319 -9.73 6.60 0.37
CA THR A 319 -10.26 5.30 -0.02
C THR A 319 -10.09 5.00 -1.51
N GLN A 320 -10.26 3.73 -1.86
CA GLN A 320 -10.30 3.31 -3.27
C GLN A 320 -11.41 4.01 -4.04
N ASN A 321 -11.14 4.39 -5.29
CA ASN A 321 -12.07 5.02 -6.24
C ASN A 321 -12.73 6.32 -5.69
N GLU A 322 -11.99 7.09 -4.90
CA GLU A 322 -12.46 8.37 -4.38
C GLU A 322 -12.28 9.56 -5.35
N LEU A 323 -11.57 9.38 -6.44
CA LEU A 323 -11.31 10.40 -7.45
C LEU A 323 -11.67 9.85 -8.83
N ASN A 324 -12.67 10.45 -9.46
CA ASN A 324 -13.16 10.01 -10.77
C ASN A 324 -12.70 10.94 -11.91
N GLY A 325 -12.99 10.55 -13.17
CA GLY A 325 -12.52 11.28 -14.35
C GLY A 325 -12.99 12.74 -14.41
N GLU A 326 -14.19 13.08 -13.94
CA GLU A 326 -14.69 14.46 -13.94
C GLU A 326 -14.00 15.31 -12.85
N GLU A 327 -13.75 14.71 -11.69
CA GLU A 327 -12.97 15.35 -10.62
C GLU A 327 -11.52 15.58 -11.07
N ALA A 328 -10.92 14.65 -11.81
CA ALA A 328 -9.59 14.80 -12.38
C ALA A 328 -9.51 15.97 -13.37
N LYS A 329 -10.50 16.13 -14.26
CA LYS A 329 -10.61 17.28 -15.15
C LYS A 329 -10.73 18.59 -14.39
N THR A 330 -11.52 18.60 -13.31
CA THR A 330 -11.73 19.78 -12.45
C THR A 330 -10.44 20.16 -11.73
N LEU A 331 -9.72 19.21 -11.15
CA LEU A 331 -8.40 19.45 -10.53
C LEU A 331 -7.43 20.13 -11.50
N ILE A 332 -7.30 19.58 -12.71
CA ILE A 332 -6.40 20.13 -13.74
C ILE A 332 -6.84 21.55 -14.17
N ALA A 333 -8.14 21.75 -14.39
CA ALA A 333 -8.69 23.06 -14.75
C ALA A 333 -8.43 24.11 -13.65
N ASN A 334 -8.39 23.70 -12.37
CA ASN A 334 -8.09 24.54 -11.23
C ASN A 334 -6.58 24.74 -10.99
N GLY A 335 -5.72 24.20 -11.87
CA GLY A 335 -4.27 24.43 -11.84
C GLY A 335 -3.45 23.32 -11.18
N CYS A 336 -4.06 22.22 -10.77
CA CYS A 336 -3.34 21.07 -10.24
C CYS A 336 -2.46 20.44 -11.35
N PHE A 337 -1.16 20.32 -11.10
CA PHE A 337 -0.21 19.76 -12.05
C PHE A 337 0.51 18.52 -11.53
N CYS A 338 0.23 18.12 -10.30
CA CYS A 338 0.83 16.92 -9.70
C CYS A 338 -0.20 16.17 -8.85
N VAL A 339 -0.34 14.86 -9.07
CA VAL A 339 -1.16 13.96 -8.27
C VAL A 339 -0.32 12.79 -7.81
N ALA A 340 -0.31 12.47 -6.52
CA ALA A 340 0.38 11.30 -5.98
C ALA A 340 -0.53 10.57 -4.99
N GLU A 341 -0.67 9.27 -5.16
CA GLU A 341 -1.66 8.46 -4.45
C GLU A 341 -1.15 7.94 -3.10
N GLY A 342 -1.70 8.46 -2.01
CA GLY A 342 -1.43 7.95 -0.66
C GLY A 342 -2.24 6.70 -0.32
N ALA A 343 -3.48 6.60 -0.79
CA ALA A 343 -4.31 5.41 -0.68
C ALA A 343 -3.98 4.37 -1.76
N ASN A 344 -4.55 3.18 -1.66
CA ASN A 344 -4.45 2.16 -2.70
C ASN A 344 -5.55 2.38 -3.73
N MET A 345 -5.16 2.62 -4.99
CA MET A 345 -6.07 2.84 -6.13
C MET A 345 -7.17 3.86 -5.85
N PRO A 346 -6.86 5.06 -5.37
CA PRO A 346 -7.88 6.07 -5.06
C PRO A 346 -8.47 6.73 -6.31
N SER A 347 -7.71 6.78 -7.41
CA SER A 347 -8.19 7.25 -8.71
C SER A 347 -8.81 6.09 -9.49
N ASP A 348 -9.98 6.31 -10.09
CA ASP A 348 -10.55 5.36 -11.03
C ASP A 348 -9.79 5.37 -12.38
N GLU A 349 -10.09 4.43 -13.27
CA GLU A 349 -9.41 4.32 -14.58
C GLU A 349 -9.57 5.58 -15.41
N HIS A 350 -10.76 6.18 -15.41
CA HIS A 350 -11.02 7.41 -16.17
C HIS A 350 -10.21 8.60 -15.64
N ALA A 351 -10.01 8.68 -14.34
CA ALA A 351 -9.15 9.70 -13.75
C ALA A 351 -7.68 9.51 -14.16
N VAL A 352 -7.19 8.27 -14.12
CA VAL A 352 -5.83 7.94 -14.55
C VAL A 352 -5.63 8.29 -16.05
N ASP A 353 -6.59 7.93 -16.90
CA ASP A 353 -6.54 8.27 -18.33
C ASP A 353 -6.45 9.79 -18.53
N VAL A 354 -7.27 10.56 -17.83
CA VAL A 354 -7.23 12.03 -17.88
C VAL A 354 -5.86 12.57 -17.45
N PHE A 355 -5.27 12.05 -16.38
CA PHE A 355 -3.94 12.47 -15.93
C PHE A 355 -2.85 12.19 -16.97
N LEU A 356 -2.88 11.02 -17.58
CA LEU A 356 -1.92 10.62 -18.63
C LEU A 356 -2.10 11.41 -19.92
N GLU A 357 -3.34 11.61 -20.39
CA GLU A 357 -3.64 12.43 -21.57
C GLU A 357 -3.20 13.88 -21.40
N LYS A 358 -3.44 14.46 -20.24
CA LYS A 358 -3.06 15.84 -19.92
C LYS A 358 -1.59 15.99 -19.51
N LYS A 359 -0.86 14.88 -19.42
CA LYS A 359 0.57 14.82 -19.08
C LYS A 359 0.92 15.56 -17.79
N ILE A 360 0.05 15.48 -16.78
CA ILE A 360 0.41 15.98 -15.46
C ILE A 360 1.35 14.98 -14.77
N LEU A 361 2.03 15.42 -13.73
CA LEU A 361 2.83 14.53 -12.89
C LEU A 361 1.88 13.62 -12.10
N TYR A 362 1.80 12.35 -12.47
CA TYR A 362 0.95 11.39 -11.78
C TYR A 362 1.75 10.18 -11.30
N MET A 363 1.76 9.95 -9.97
CA MET A 363 2.44 8.79 -9.36
C MET A 363 1.41 7.83 -8.77
N PRO A 364 1.34 6.58 -9.27
CA PRO A 364 0.39 5.59 -8.76
C PRO A 364 0.73 5.13 -7.35
N GLY A 365 -0.29 4.69 -6.62
CA GLY A 365 -0.21 4.30 -5.21
C GLY A 365 0.88 3.27 -4.90
N LYS A 366 1.08 2.26 -5.76
CA LYS A 366 2.12 1.25 -5.52
C LYS A 366 3.54 1.80 -5.38
N ALA A 367 3.83 2.93 -6.02
CA ALA A 367 5.09 3.66 -5.86
C ALA A 367 4.97 4.74 -4.77
N ALA A 368 3.92 5.56 -4.83
CA ALA A 368 3.75 6.72 -3.96
C ALA A 368 3.55 6.34 -2.49
N ASN A 369 2.84 5.27 -2.19
CA ASN A 369 2.57 4.82 -0.82
C ASN A 369 3.49 3.69 -0.32
N ALA A 370 4.58 3.40 -1.01
CA ALA A 370 5.51 2.33 -0.67
C ALA A 370 6.27 2.57 0.65
N GLY A 371 6.23 3.78 1.21
CA GLY A 371 6.92 4.11 2.46
C GLY A 371 6.54 3.19 3.63
N GLY A 372 5.27 2.80 3.72
CA GLY A 372 4.81 1.89 4.77
C GLY A 372 5.46 0.52 4.72
N VAL A 373 5.55 -0.11 3.55
CA VAL A 373 6.21 -1.41 3.39
C VAL A 373 7.73 -1.27 3.48
N ALA A 374 8.30 -0.16 3.02
CA ALA A 374 9.72 0.12 3.18
C ALA A 374 10.13 0.12 4.67
N VAL A 375 9.44 0.88 5.52
CA VAL A 375 9.75 0.88 6.97
C VAL A 375 9.40 -0.47 7.62
N SER A 376 8.41 -1.22 7.12
CA SER A 376 8.19 -2.59 7.58
C SER A 376 9.40 -3.49 7.29
N ALA A 377 10.05 -3.37 6.13
CA ALA A 377 11.29 -4.10 5.85
C ALA A 377 12.48 -3.61 6.68
N LEU A 378 12.55 -2.30 6.98
CA LEU A 378 13.52 -1.77 7.94
C LEU A 378 13.28 -2.29 9.37
N GLU A 379 12.02 -2.52 9.77
CA GLU A 379 11.69 -3.20 11.03
C GLU A 379 12.25 -4.64 11.04
N MET A 380 12.10 -5.38 9.92
CA MET A 380 12.73 -6.71 9.79
C MET A 380 14.25 -6.65 9.96
N SER A 381 14.92 -5.69 9.33
CA SER A 381 16.37 -5.48 9.46
C SER A 381 16.79 -5.20 10.90
N GLN A 382 16.07 -4.34 11.61
CA GLN A 382 16.30 -4.04 13.02
C GLN A 382 16.10 -5.30 13.89
N ASN A 383 15.06 -6.09 13.60
CA ASN A 383 14.79 -7.33 14.33
C ASN A 383 15.91 -8.38 14.11
N SER A 384 16.41 -8.55 12.89
CA SER A 384 17.53 -9.45 12.57
C SER A 384 18.80 -9.05 13.29
N GLN A 385 19.07 -7.76 13.41
CA GLN A 385 20.22 -7.22 14.13
C GLN A 385 20.02 -7.20 15.65
N ARG A 386 18.79 -7.38 16.14
CA ARG A 386 18.37 -7.18 17.54
C ARG A 386 18.69 -5.77 18.06
N LEU A 387 18.58 -4.77 17.20
CA LEU A 387 18.79 -3.36 17.48
C LEU A 387 17.52 -2.56 17.20
N SER A 388 17.46 -1.37 17.77
CA SER A 388 16.45 -0.35 17.46
C SER A 388 17.18 0.89 16.95
N TRP A 389 16.73 1.38 15.80
CA TRP A 389 17.25 2.62 15.23
C TRP A 389 16.44 3.82 15.74
N SER A 390 17.06 5.01 15.72
CA SER A 390 16.38 6.26 16.06
C SER A 390 15.32 6.60 14.99
N PHE A 391 14.46 7.55 15.32
CA PHE A 391 13.47 8.05 14.36
C PHE A 391 14.14 8.64 13.12
N GLU A 392 15.20 9.43 13.34
CA GLU A 392 15.98 10.11 12.32
C GLU A 392 16.67 9.11 11.38
N GLU A 393 17.26 8.05 11.93
CA GLU A 393 17.89 6.99 11.13
C GLU A 393 16.89 6.27 10.23
N VAL A 394 15.68 5.99 10.74
CA VAL A 394 14.64 5.35 9.94
C VAL A 394 14.08 6.32 8.89
N ASP A 395 13.84 7.58 9.24
CA ASP A 395 13.31 8.60 8.32
C ASP A 395 14.32 8.92 7.19
N GLU A 396 15.62 9.01 7.50
CA GLU A 396 16.65 9.18 6.46
C GLU A 396 16.72 8.02 5.49
N LYS A 397 16.65 6.77 5.98
CA LYS A 397 16.59 5.58 5.14
C LYS A 397 15.32 5.56 4.29
N LEU A 398 14.17 5.91 4.87
CA LEU A 398 12.91 6.03 4.16
C LEU A 398 13.01 7.04 3.02
N LYS A 399 13.57 8.22 3.29
CA LYS A 399 13.78 9.25 2.26
C LYS A 399 14.62 8.72 1.10
N GLY A 400 15.75 8.09 1.40
CA GLY A 400 16.62 7.48 0.38
C GLY A 400 15.92 6.40 -0.44
N ILE A 401 15.08 5.56 0.19
CA ILE A 401 14.28 4.55 -0.51
C ILE A 401 13.28 5.21 -1.47
N MET A 402 12.55 6.23 -1.04
CA MET A 402 11.56 6.92 -1.88
C MET A 402 12.21 7.64 -3.07
N GLN A 403 13.40 8.22 -2.89
CA GLN A 403 14.20 8.80 -3.96
C GLN A 403 14.60 7.73 -5.00
N ASN A 404 15.04 6.57 -4.54
CA ASN A 404 15.39 5.45 -5.42
C ASN A 404 14.16 4.90 -6.16
N ILE A 405 12.99 4.82 -5.50
CA ILE A 405 11.74 4.44 -6.16
C ILE A 405 11.44 5.39 -7.32
N TYR A 406 11.47 6.70 -7.08
CA TYR A 406 11.24 7.67 -8.15
C TYR A 406 12.23 7.50 -9.32
N LYS A 407 13.52 7.38 -9.02
CA LYS A 407 14.58 7.19 -10.02
C LYS A 407 14.35 5.93 -10.85
N ASN A 408 14.01 4.81 -10.22
CA ASN A 408 13.78 3.55 -10.91
C ASN A 408 12.51 3.60 -11.76
N VAL A 409 11.42 4.15 -11.24
CA VAL A 409 10.15 4.29 -11.95
C VAL A 409 10.30 5.21 -13.17
N SER A 410 10.88 6.38 -12.99
CA SER A 410 11.11 7.34 -14.09
C SER A 410 12.11 6.80 -15.14
N GLY A 411 13.17 6.13 -14.67
CA GLY A 411 14.16 5.50 -15.54
C GLY A 411 13.57 4.35 -16.36
N ALA A 412 12.75 3.50 -15.78
CA ALA A 412 12.07 2.42 -16.50
C ALA A 412 11.06 2.97 -17.53
N ALA A 413 10.25 3.95 -17.16
CA ALA A 413 9.36 4.60 -18.11
C ALA A 413 10.11 5.15 -19.32
N LYS A 414 11.21 5.85 -19.09
CA LYS A 414 12.06 6.38 -20.17
C LYS A 414 12.71 5.28 -21.01
N LYS A 415 13.28 4.26 -20.39
CA LYS A 415 13.97 3.13 -21.06
C LYS A 415 13.06 2.43 -22.08
N TYR A 416 11.78 2.29 -21.76
CA TYR A 416 10.82 1.57 -22.60
C TYR A 416 9.93 2.50 -23.45
N GLY A 417 10.26 3.81 -23.58
CA GLY A 417 9.58 4.74 -24.47
C GLY A 417 8.29 5.36 -23.93
N TYR A 418 8.06 5.27 -22.61
CA TYR A 418 6.89 5.82 -21.90
C TYR A 418 7.27 6.95 -20.95
N GLU A 419 8.21 7.80 -21.35
CA GLU A 419 8.69 8.91 -20.52
C GLU A 419 7.52 9.75 -19.97
N GLY A 420 7.49 9.95 -18.63
CA GLY A 420 6.41 10.65 -17.92
C GLY A 420 5.21 9.76 -17.53
N ASN A 421 5.10 8.54 -18.03
CA ASN A 421 4.08 7.59 -17.62
C ASN A 421 4.59 6.72 -16.47
N PHE A 422 4.36 7.17 -15.24
CA PHE A 422 4.82 6.47 -14.04
C PHE A 422 3.97 5.24 -13.68
N VAL A 423 2.82 5.04 -14.30
CA VAL A 423 2.04 3.80 -14.16
C VAL A 423 2.78 2.64 -14.82
N VAL A 424 3.15 2.80 -16.08
CA VAL A 424 3.98 1.83 -16.82
C VAL A 424 5.34 1.71 -16.11
N GLY A 425 5.97 2.84 -15.78
CA GLY A 425 7.27 2.86 -15.10
C GLY A 425 7.30 2.06 -13.81
N ALA A 426 6.28 2.18 -12.95
CA ALA A 426 6.20 1.45 -11.69
C ALA A 426 6.03 -0.07 -11.90
N ASN A 427 5.15 -0.47 -12.81
CA ASN A 427 4.95 -1.89 -13.10
C ASN A 427 6.20 -2.52 -13.73
N VAL A 428 6.79 -1.85 -14.72
CA VAL A 428 7.99 -2.34 -15.40
C VAL A 428 9.20 -2.40 -14.47
N ALA A 429 9.47 -1.35 -13.69
CA ALA A 429 10.58 -1.33 -12.74
C ALA A 429 10.43 -2.41 -11.66
N GLY A 430 9.20 -2.59 -11.13
CA GLY A 430 8.92 -3.65 -10.17
C GLY A 430 9.11 -5.05 -10.76
N PHE A 431 8.59 -5.28 -11.96
CA PHE A 431 8.67 -6.56 -12.63
C PHE A 431 10.11 -6.90 -13.09
N GLU A 432 10.86 -5.94 -13.64
CA GLU A 432 12.22 -6.17 -14.16
C GLU A 432 13.13 -6.81 -13.11
N LYS A 433 13.12 -6.32 -11.88
CA LYS A 433 13.90 -6.89 -10.77
C LYS A 433 13.45 -8.31 -10.41
N VAL A 434 12.15 -8.56 -10.37
CA VAL A 434 11.60 -9.90 -10.07
C VAL A 434 11.94 -10.87 -11.18
N ALA A 435 11.78 -10.46 -12.43
CA ALA A 435 12.09 -11.26 -13.62
C ALA A 435 13.58 -11.67 -13.66
N GLU A 436 14.48 -10.72 -13.39
CA GLU A 436 15.92 -10.98 -13.31
C GLU A 436 16.25 -12.03 -12.23
N ALA A 437 15.65 -11.89 -11.04
CA ALA A 437 15.84 -12.85 -9.96
C ALA A 437 15.30 -14.25 -10.32
N MET A 438 14.08 -14.32 -10.88
CA MET A 438 13.46 -15.57 -11.31
C MET A 438 14.28 -16.29 -12.41
N LEU A 439 14.84 -15.53 -13.36
CA LEU A 439 15.70 -16.07 -14.40
C LEU A 439 17.02 -16.59 -13.83
N SER A 440 17.64 -15.86 -12.92
CA SER A 440 18.92 -16.21 -12.31
C SER A 440 18.82 -17.44 -11.42
N GLN A 441 17.70 -17.64 -10.75
CA GLN A 441 17.44 -18.79 -9.86
C GLN A 441 17.00 -20.04 -10.62
N GLY A 442 16.62 -19.92 -11.89
CA GLY A 442 16.20 -21.03 -12.73
C GLY A 442 14.73 -21.44 -12.55
N MET A 443 14.45 -22.70 -12.81
CA MET A 443 13.09 -23.30 -12.74
C MET A 443 12.83 -23.88 -11.35
N VAL A 444 12.56 -23.01 -10.40
CA VAL A 444 12.24 -23.37 -9.01
C VAL A 444 10.82 -22.97 -8.64
#